data_bd80137216340df2a27abce545f4673e
#
_entry.id   bd80137216340df2a27abce545f4673e
#
_cell.length_a   1.000
_cell.length_b   1.000
_cell.length_c   1.000
_cell.angle_alpha   90.00
_cell.angle_beta   90.00
_cell.angle_gamma   90.00
#
_symmetry.space_group_name_H-M   'P 1'
#
loop_
_entity.id
_entity.type
_entity.pdbx_description
1 polymer ?
#
loop_
_entity_poly.entity_id
_entity_poly.type
_entity_poly.pdbx_seq_one_letter_code
_entity_poly.pdbx_strand_id
1 'polypeptide(L)'
;MLDLQRGLTLQQRGSASRVPEDRDQYVSQAETSLKKFVSERGQHPQAALANSMLGELLFERARSLIWKTEDTESADSKLELQQQARSLIEEAQGIYQTAKDQYQKLFEVFPKFIEQSKDEEQFQLRLEAEARYLRAWFNLVRCTYERGQTFDKGTEERKKTLITAAEMFEEIHTSRRTNQIGLHARLMMGKCFQEQDDVGRALGIYNEILGHKSDNVAVAVLRGIAQHYRLICLNDPQKKDHQLVVQEATDWLQNNRQLATSQSGLGILWEKAIAEEKLAEVREISESDKQTALSAAANAATQVAKYPGPYREPANAMSRRLRLLLGEKNREPKSFADAFERARGMIAQIQQLSDELAKATDSAERSAKKSSFDNHLIEVGRLLQLALDLRNEDSDPKGVAQSRYLLSFVMLRQGKALDAVILSSYCMANDRKDDPDTALNATEIAMAAAVAAWNQAPARDRDFETRLLRDVCQKILELYPQSSRGGEARMRLGSVYRTMNQPLEGARWYLEVPETDPQYASARINAGQSYWAAWTRKAAVAADDPETPASSAEEMPAWKTEARQLLTQGIQITRDKLGATSAPTEELVAAEVSLASILNLDGEFTTTIERLTSGAENSIATAVEVPEGTVRPE
;
A
#
# COMPACT_ATOMS: atom_id res chain seq x y z
N MET A 1 -28.31 12.67 10.95
CA MET A 1 -27.23 11.81 11.53
C MET A 1 -26.72 10.77 10.54
N LEU A 2 -27.60 10.04 9.85
CA LEU A 2 -27.17 9.02 8.86
C LEU A 2 -26.23 9.59 7.78
N ASP A 3 -26.52 10.76 7.21
CA ASP A 3 -25.67 11.36 6.18
C ASP A 3 -24.27 11.72 6.70
N LEU A 4 -24.15 12.18 7.96
CA LEU A 4 -22.84 12.41 8.57
C LEU A 4 -22.06 11.10 8.77
N GLN A 5 -22.69 10.08 9.35
CA GLN A 5 -22.05 8.78 9.56
C GLN A 5 -21.66 8.12 8.24
N ARG A 6 -22.52 8.21 7.23
CA ARG A 6 -22.24 7.74 5.88
C ARG A 6 -21.03 8.48 5.28
N GLY A 7 -20.98 9.81 5.39
CA GLY A 7 -19.86 10.61 4.91
C GLY A 7 -18.54 10.22 5.55
N LEU A 8 -18.51 10.06 6.89
CA LEU A 8 -17.32 9.62 7.64
C LEU A 8 -16.85 8.22 7.23
N THR A 9 -17.80 7.27 7.10
CA THR A 9 -17.48 5.89 6.70
C THR A 9 -16.93 5.84 5.28
N LEU A 10 -17.53 6.59 4.36
CA LEU A 10 -17.09 6.65 2.97
C LEU A 10 -15.70 7.31 2.84
N GLN A 11 -15.42 8.36 3.61
CA GLN A 11 -14.09 8.97 3.66
C GLN A 11 -13.03 7.97 4.16
N GLN A 12 -13.33 7.21 5.22
CA GLN A 12 -12.41 6.17 5.71
C GLN A 12 -12.18 5.07 4.66
N ARG A 13 -13.24 4.65 3.96
CA ARG A 13 -13.12 3.69 2.85
C ARG A 13 -12.29 4.24 1.71
N GLY A 14 -12.50 5.49 1.32
CA GLY A 14 -11.70 6.16 0.31
C GLY A 14 -10.22 6.23 0.67
N SER A 15 -9.92 6.59 1.93
CA SER A 15 -8.52 6.64 2.42
C SER A 15 -7.85 5.26 2.48
N ALA A 16 -8.63 4.19 2.72
CA ALA A 16 -8.13 2.81 2.79
C ALA A 16 -8.08 2.13 1.41
N SER A 17 -8.82 2.63 0.40
CA SER A 17 -8.87 1.99 -0.91
C SER A 17 -7.56 2.13 -1.67
N ARG A 18 -7.08 1.02 -2.22
CA ARG A 18 -5.89 0.94 -3.09
C ARG A 18 -6.25 1.09 -4.57
N VAL A 19 -7.53 1.02 -4.92
CA VAL A 19 -8.04 1.18 -6.29
C VAL A 19 -8.39 2.66 -6.49
N PRO A 20 -7.74 3.36 -7.44
CA PRO A 20 -7.99 4.79 -7.66
C PRO A 20 -9.46 5.11 -7.96
N GLU A 21 -10.10 4.33 -8.81
CA GLU A 21 -11.51 4.52 -9.21
C GLU A 21 -12.47 4.37 -8.03
N ASP A 22 -12.28 3.34 -7.20
CA ASP A 22 -13.06 3.13 -5.98
C ASP A 22 -12.85 4.29 -4.99
N ARG A 23 -11.60 4.76 -4.84
CA ARG A 23 -11.25 5.89 -3.98
C ARG A 23 -12.00 7.15 -4.41
N ASP A 24 -11.94 7.49 -5.69
CA ASP A 24 -12.60 8.66 -6.25
C ASP A 24 -14.12 8.57 -6.07
N GLN A 25 -14.69 7.38 -6.24
CA GLN A 25 -16.12 7.14 -6.01
C GLN A 25 -16.50 7.33 -4.53
N TYR A 26 -15.74 6.74 -3.59
CA TYR A 26 -16.01 6.90 -2.16
C TYR A 26 -15.85 8.36 -1.71
N VAL A 27 -14.85 9.06 -2.19
CA VAL A 27 -14.62 10.48 -1.90
C VAL A 27 -15.78 11.33 -2.41
N SER A 28 -16.25 11.11 -3.64
CA SER A 28 -17.39 11.83 -4.22
C SER A 28 -18.70 11.57 -3.46
N GLN A 29 -18.94 10.32 -3.06
CA GLN A 29 -20.12 9.98 -2.24
C GLN A 29 -20.01 10.56 -0.82
N ALA A 30 -18.83 10.59 -0.23
CA ALA A 30 -18.58 11.23 1.07
C ALA A 30 -18.89 12.73 1.01
N GLU A 31 -18.36 13.41 -0.02
CA GLU A 31 -18.62 14.83 -0.26
C GLU A 31 -20.12 15.12 -0.37
N THR A 32 -20.84 14.36 -1.20
CA THR A 32 -22.29 14.50 -1.37
C THR A 32 -23.03 14.34 -0.05
N SER A 33 -22.67 13.33 0.74
CA SER A 33 -23.32 13.04 2.02
C SER A 33 -23.04 14.13 3.06
N LEU A 34 -21.80 14.64 3.12
CA LEU A 34 -21.44 15.72 4.04
C LEU A 34 -22.07 17.06 3.63
N LYS A 35 -22.08 17.41 2.32
CA LYS A 35 -22.76 18.61 1.80
C LYS A 35 -24.26 18.59 2.15
N LYS A 36 -24.93 17.46 1.97
CA LYS A 36 -26.33 17.29 2.36
C LYS A 36 -26.52 17.50 3.85
N PHE A 37 -25.70 16.88 4.71
CA PHE A 37 -25.82 17.07 6.15
C PHE A 37 -25.62 18.54 6.56
N VAL A 38 -24.62 19.21 6.02
CA VAL A 38 -24.33 20.62 6.34
C VAL A 38 -25.46 21.54 5.88
N SER A 39 -26.01 21.33 4.68
CA SER A 39 -27.11 22.15 4.16
C SER A 39 -28.40 21.98 4.95
N GLU A 40 -28.77 20.74 5.32
CA GLU A 40 -30.01 20.46 6.02
C GLU A 40 -29.92 20.70 7.53
N ARG A 41 -28.70 20.59 8.12
CA ARG A 41 -28.48 20.58 9.56
C ARG A 41 -27.29 21.45 10.01
N GLY A 42 -27.13 22.61 9.38
CA GLY A 42 -26.01 23.54 9.66
C GLY A 42 -25.93 24.04 11.11
N GLN A 43 -27.03 23.96 11.88
CA GLN A 43 -27.05 24.33 13.31
C GLN A 43 -26.91 23.12 14.26
N HIS A 44 -26.72 21.92 13.72
CA HIS A 44 -26.53 20.72 14.55
C HIS A 44 -25.18 20.79 15.31
N PRO A 45 -25.08 20.27 16.55
CA PRO A 45 -23.82 20.29 17.34
C PRO A 45 -22.61 19.68 16.61
N GLN A 46 -22.84 18.78 15.64
CA GLN A 46 -21.79 18.16 14.84
C GLN A 46 -21.57 18.85 13.47
N ALA A 47 -22.20 19.98 13.20
CA ALA A 47 -22.03 20.70 11.93
C ALA A 47 -20.57 21.15 11.73
N ALA A 48 -19.91 21.59 12.80
CA ALA A 48 -18.49 21.95 12.75
C ALA A 48 -17.60 20.78 12.34
N LEU A 49 -17.87 19.56 12.83
CA LEU A 49 -17.18 18.35 12.42
C LEU A 49 -17.43 18.06 10.94
N ALA A 50 -18.69 18.09 10.51
CA ALA A 50 -19.03 17.84 9.11
C ALA A 50 -18.36 18.85 8.16
N ASN A 51 -18.34 20.14 8.52
CA ASN A 51 -17.63 21.17 7.77
C ASN A 51 -16.12 20.90 7.72
N SER A 52 -15.50 20.54 8.85
CA SER A 52 -14.07 20.21 8.86
C SER A 52 -13.72 19.03 7.95
N MET A 53 -14.54 17.99 7.95
CA MET A 53 -14.35 16.82 7.09
C MET A 53 -14.57 17.13 5.62
N LEU A 54 -15.60 17.92 5.31
CA LEU A 54 -15.86 18.37 3.93
C LEU A 54 -14.71 19.27 3.42
N GLY A 55 -14.24 20.20 4.26
CA GLY A 55 -13.07 21.02 3.94
C GLY A 55 -11.83 20.18 3.63
N GLU A 56 -11.58 19.12 4.40
CA GLU A 56 -10.44 18.20 4.18
C GLU A 56 -10.56 17.45 2.85
N LEU A 57 -11.75 16.95 2.49
CA LEU A 57 -11.95 16.27 1.21
C LEU A 57 -11.67 17.19 0.01
N LEU A 58 -12.18 18.41 0.04
CA LEU A 58 -11.96 19.38 -1.04
C LEU A 58 -10.50 19.81 -1.12
N PHE A 59 -9.86 20.02 0.04
CA PHE A 59 -8.46 20.37 0.15
C PHE A 59 -7.54 19.28 -0.43
N GLU A 60 -7.76 17.99 -0.08
CA GLU A 60 -6.96 16.89 -0.61
C GLU A 60 -7.18 16.68 -2.12
N ARG A 61 -8.40 16.90 -2.63
CA ARG A 61 -8.65 16.91 -4.07
C ARG A 61 -7.87 18.03 -4.77
N ALA A 62 -7.86 19.22 -4.21
CA ALA A 62 -7.09 20.34 -4.76
C ALA A 62 -5.58 20.04 -4.80
N ARG A 63 -5.03 19.48 -3.73
CA ARG A 63 -3.62 19.06 -3.68
C ARG A 63 -3.28 18.00 -4.73
N SER A 64 -4.16 17.03 -4.93
CA SER A 64 -3.99 16.03 -6.00
C SER A 64 -3.92 16.67 -7.38
N LEU A 65 -4.71 17.72 -7.65
CA LEU A 65 -4.64 18.46 -8.90
C LEU A 65 -3.33 19.26 -9.02
N ILE A 66 -2.86 19.88 -7.92
CA ILE A 66 -1.58 20.62 -7.89
C ILE A 66 -0.42 19.65 -8.24
N TRP A 67 -0.38 18.46 -7.65
CA TRP A 67 0.67 17.48 -7.98
C TRP A 67 0.62 17.03 -9.45
N LYS A 68 -0.58 16.85 -10.02
CA LYS A 68 -0.73 16.51 -11.44
C LYS A 68 -0.18 17.60 -12.37
N THR A 69 -0.12 18.85 -11.93
CA THR A 69 0.49 19.93 -12.74
C THR A 69 1.99 19.78 -12.91
N GLU A 70 2.68 19.10 -11.98
CA GLU A 70 4.13 18.89 -12.06
C GLU A 70 4.50 17.90 -13.18
N ASP A 71 3.62 16.91 -13.46
CA ASP A 71 3.82 15.89 -14.50
C ASP A 71 3.17 16.26 -15.84
N THR A 72 2.50 17.43 -15.93
CA THR A 72 1.75 17.84 -17.11
C THR A 72 2.60 18.71 -18.03
N GLU A 73 2.91 18.22 -19.22
CA GLU A 73 3.72 18.93 -20.24
C GLU A 73 2.94 20.03 -20.98
N SER A 74 1.62 19.87 -21.18
CA SER A 74 0.76 20.82 -21.88
C SER A 74 0.47 22.05 -21.03
N ALA A 75 0.83 23.25 -21.49
CA ALA A 75 0.57 24.51 -20.80
C ALA A 75 -0.94 24.75 -20.56
N ASP A 76 -1.79 24.44 -21.54
CA ASP A 76 -3.25 24.63 -21.42
C ASP A 76 -3.84 23.67 -20.39
N SER A 77 -3.45 22.39 -20.40
CA SER A 77 -3.89 21.40 -19.41
C SER A 77 -3.39 21.76 -18.00
N LYS A 78 -2.17 22.25 -17.89
CA LYS A 78 -1.61 22.73 -16.62
C LYS A 78 -2.42 23.90 -16.06
N LEU A 79 -2.76 24.87 -16.92
CA LEU A 79 -3.56 26.04 -16.51
C LEU A 79 -4.96 25.61 -16.05
N GLU A 80 -5.59 24.67 -16.74
CA GLU A 80 -6.90 24.14 -16.38
C GLU A 80 -6.86 23.46 -15.00
N LEU A 81 -5.87 22.58 -14.75
CA LEU A 81 -5.68 21.93 -13.46
C LEU A 81 -5.44 22.94 -12.33
N GLN A 82 -4.63 23.99 -12.58
CA GLN A 82 -4.40 25.08 -11.63
C GLN A 82 -5.68 25.84 -11.31
N GLN A 83 -6.54 26.10 -12.29
CA GLN A 83 -7.84 26.77 -12.09
C GLN A 83 -8.81 25.92 -11.30
N GLN A 84 -8.91 24.63 -11.63
CA GLN A 84 -9.74 23.67 -10.89
C GLN A 84 -9.26 23.56 -9.42
N ALA A 85 -7.97 23.46 -9.20
CA ALA A 85 -7.39 23.43 -7.84
C ALA A 85 -7.73 24.70 -7.05
N ARG A 86 -7.63 25.87 -7.65
CA ARG A 86 -8.01 27.16 -7.01
C ARG A 86 -9.48 27.18 -6.59
N SER A 87 -10.38 26.75 -7.47
CA SER A 87 -11.81 26.70 -7.15
C SER A 87 -12.11 25.80 -5.96
N LEU A 88 -11.49 24.62 -5.90
CA LEU A 88 -11.64 23.70 -4.77
C LEU A 88 -11.05 24.27 -3.47
N ILE A 89 -9.91 24.96 -3.55
CA ILE A 89 -9.29 25.63 -2.38
C ILE A 89 -10.20 26.76 -1.87
N GLU A 90 -10.80 27.56 -2.75
CA GLU A 90 -11.71 28.64 -2.36
C GLU A 90 -12.98 28.08 -1.70
N GLU A 91 -13.54 27.00 -2.21
CA GLU A 91 -14.67 26.30 -1.59
C GLU A 91 -14.25 25.75 -0.20
N ALA A 92 -13.13 25.05 -0.11
CA ALA A 92 -12.58 24.52 1.15
C ALA A 92 -12.32 25.64 2.18
N GLN A 93 -11.82 26.78 1.73
CA GLN A 93 -11.55 27.94 2.58
C GLN A 93 -12.83 28.50 3.21
N GLY A 94 -13.91 28.63 2.44
CA GLY A 94 -15.23 29.06 2.96
C GLY A 94 -15.81 28.09 3.98
N ILE A 95 -15.64 26.80 3.72
CA ILE A 95 -16.09 25.72 4.63
C ILE A 95 -15.26 25.71 5.92
N TYR A 96 -13.93 25.83 5.83
CA TYR A 96 -13.09 25.92 7.03
C TYR A 96 -13.31 27.19 7.84
N GLN A 97 -13.65 28.33 7.18
CA GLN A 97 -14.06 29.53 7.89
C GLN A 97 -15.32 29.25 8.72
N THR A 98 -16.33 28.61 8.12
CA THR A 98 -17.55 28.22 8.83
C THR A 98 -17.25 27.26 9.99
N ALA A 99 -16.42 26.24 9.77
CA ALA A 99 -16.02 25.30 10.82
C ALA A 99 -15.29 26.00 11.97
N LYS A 100 -14.34 26.89 11.64
CA LYS A 100 -13.60 27.69 12.62
C LYS A 100 -14.56 28.51 13.49
N ASP A 101 -15.49 29.21 12.88
CA ASP A 101 -16.43 30.07 13.61
C ASP A 101 -17.38 29.26 14.50
N GLN A 102 -17.80 28.08 14.05
CA GLN A 102 -18.59 27.15 14.84
C GLN A 102 -17.80 26.57 16.03
N TYR A 103 -16.57 26.14 15.81
CA TYR A 103 -15.70 25.64 16.89
C TYR A 103 -15.28 26.75 17.85
N GLN A 104 -15.08 27.96 17.37
CA GLN A 104 -14.79 29.11 18.23
C GLN A 104 -15.96 29.34 19.21
N LYS A 105 -17.19 29.36 18.74
CA LYS A 105 -18.37 29.47 19.60
C LYS A 105 -18.45 28.35 20.64
N LEU A 106 -18.15 27.11 20.25
CA LEU A 106 -18.14 25.97 21.16
C LEU A 106 -17.01 26.10 22.22
N PHE A 107 -15.87 26.63 21.86
CA PHE A 107 -14.77 26.88 22.77
C PHE A 107 -15.05 28.05 23.73
N GLU A 108 -15.68 29.13 23.25
CA GLU A 108 -15.97 30.35 24.03
C GLU A 108 -17.04 30.13 25.12
N VAL A 109 -17.81 29.03 25.08
CA VAL A 109 -18.73 28.62 26.15
C VAL A 109 -17.97 28.29 27.45
N PHE A 110 -16.73 27.80 27.34
CA PHE A 110 -15.94 27.45 28.51
C PHE A 110 -15.35 28.68 29.22
N PRO A 111 -15.27 28.66 30.57
CA PRO A 111 -14.56 29.70 31.32
C PRO A 111 -13.11 29.87 30.83
N LYS A 112 -12.61 31.11 30.87
CA LYS A 112 -11.21 31.40 30.43
C LYS A 112 -10.16 30.62 31.24
N PHE A 113 -10.45 30.31 32.48
CA PHE A 113 -9.61 29.52 33.38
C PHE A 113 -10.44 28.44 34.07
N ILE A 114 -9.95 27.21 34.03
CA ILE A 114 -10.49 26.05 34.75
C ILE A 114 -9.34 25.44 35.50
N GLU A 115 -9.48 25.28 36.80
CA GLU A 115 -8.47 24.63 37.65
C GLU A 115 -8.62 23.10 37.52
N GLN A 116 -7.64 22.48 36.86
CA GLN A 116 -7.66 21.05 36.54
C GLN A 116 -7.92 20.17 37.77
N SER A 117 -7.33 20.54 38.92
CA SER A 117 -7.51 19.78 40.19
C SER A 117 -8.93 19.83 40.75
N LYS A 118 -9.76 20.79 40.33
CA LYS A 118 -11.13 20.94 40.82
C LYS A 118 -12.19 20.38 39.87
N ASP A 119 -11.93 20.44 38.55
CA ASP A 119 -12.85 19.95 37.54
C ASP A 119 -12.05 19.45 36.32
N GLU A 120 -11.52 18.23 36.46
CA GLU A 120 -10.73 17.57 35.41
C GLU A 120 -11.54 17.36 34.13
N GLU A 121 -12.83 16.98 34.24
CA GLU A 121 -13.67 16.72 33.09
C GLU A 121 -13.89 18.00 32.25
N GLN A 122 -14.26 19.08 32.89
CA GLN A 122 -14.48 20.35 32.21
C GLN A 122 -13.17 20.92 31.64
N PHE A 123 -12.04 20.70 32.32
CA PHE A 123 -10.72 21.06 31.81
C PHE A 123 -10.38 20.30 30.53
N GLN A 124 -10.60 18.99 30.48
CA GLN A 124 -10.34 18.17 29.27
C GLN A 124 -11.28 18.55 28.13
N LEU A 125 -12.56 18.75 28.37
CA LEU A 125 -13.53 19.19 27.36
C LEU A 125 -13.13 20.55 26.75
N ARG A 126 -12.64 21.49 27.58
CA ARG A 126 -12.14 22.77 27.11
C ARG A 126 -10.90 22.61 26.23
N LEU A 127 -9.94 21.77 26.62
CA LEU A 127 -8.75 21.47 25.83
C LEU A 127 -9.10 20.89 24.45
N GLU A 128 -10.06 19.95 24.41
CA GLU A 128 -10.55 19.38 23.17
C GLU A 128 -11.22 20.42 22.26
N ALA A 129 -12.07 21.29 22.85
CA ALA A 129 -12.74 22.35 22.10
C ALA A 129 -11.72 23.34 21.52
N GLU A 130 -10.71 23.74 22.31
CA GLU A 130 -9.61 24.58 21.85
C GLU A 130 -8.81 23.92 20.72
N ALA A 131 -8.48 22.65 20.85
CA ALA A 131 -7.73 21.91 19.83
C ALA A 131 -8.49 21.83 18.49
N ARG A 132 -9.82 21.61 18.53
CA ARG A 132 -10.67 21.60 17.33
C ARG A 132 -10.73 22.98 16.68
N TYR A 133 -10.91 24.03 17.48
CA TYR A 133 -10.91 25.41 16.99
C TYR A 133 -9.58 25.78 16.32
N LEU A 134 -8.46 25.52 16.99
CA LEU A 134 -7.13 25.83 16.47
C LEU A 134 -6.80 25.02 15.20
N ARG A 135 -7.22 23.76 15.13
CA ARG A 135 -7.05 22.94 13.93
C ARG A 135 -7.83 23.49 12.73
N ALA A 136 -9.09 23.90 12.95
CA ALA A 136 -9.90 24.50 11.90
C ALA A 136 -9.28 25.84 11.42
N TRP A 137 -8.80 26.66 12.34
CA TRP A 137 -8.09 27.90 11.99
C TRP A 137 -6.81 27.64 11.20
N PHE A 138 -6.00 26.68 11.63
CA PHE A 138 -4.79 26.28 10.91
C PHE A 138 -5.09 25.78 9.50
N ASN A 139 -6.12 24.94 9.32
CA ASN A 139 -6.52 24.43 8.02
C ASN A 139 -7.05 25.54 7.10
N LEU A 140 -7.76 26.51 7.65
CA LEU A 140 -8.18 27.71 6.92
C LEU A 140 -6.96 28.44 6.32
N VAL A 141 -5.92 28.66 7.13
CA VAL A 141 -4.69 29.34 6.68
C VAL A 141 -3.89 28.48 5.70
N ARG A 142 -3.87 27.16 5.88
CA ARG A 142 -3.28 26.22 4.89
C ARG A 142 -3.90 26.38 3.52
N CYS A 143 -5.20 26.65 3.41
CA CYS A 143 -5.83 26.91 2.11
C CYS A 143 -5.17 28.09 1.39
N THR A 144 -4.83 29.18 2.12
CA THR A 144 -4.13 30.32 1.52
C THR A 144 -2.72 29.95 1.03
N TYR A 145 -1.98 29.14 1.80
CA TYR A 145 -0.68 28.64 1.37
C TYR A 145 -0.78 27.77 0.11
N GLU A 146 -1.69 26.79 0.09
CA GLU A 146 -1.88 25.90 -1.08
C GLU A 146 -2.42 26.66 -2.30
N ARG A 147 -3.21 27.71 -2.09
CA ARG A 147 -3.57 28.63 -3.18
C ARG A 147 -2.33 29.25 -3.83
N GLY A 148 -1.32 29.60 -3.03
CA GLY A 148 -0.02 30.05 -3.53
C GLY A 148 0.65 29.02 -4.44
N GLN A 149 0.52 27.72 -4.15
CA GLN A 149 1.10 26.64 -4.96
C GLN A 149 0.42 26.47 -6.34
N THR A 150 -0.78 27.02 -6.54
CA THR A 150 -1.47 26.97 -7.85
C THR A 150 -0.97 28.01 -8.84
N PHE A 151 -0.05 28.87 -8.44
CA PHE A 151 0.61 29.83 -9.33
C PHE A 151 2.03 29.40 -9.65
N ASP A 152 2.51 29.74 -10.85
CA ASP A 152 3.87 29.39 -11.26
C ASP A 152 4.92 30.10 -10.38
N LYS A 153 6.06 29.45 -10.18
CA LYS A 153 7.17 30.01 -9.41
C LYS A 153 7.63 31.34 -10.01
N GLY A 154 7.91 32.31 -9.16
CA GLY A 154 8.38 33.64 -9.55
C GLY A 154 7.29 34.65 -9.93
N THR A 155 6.00 34.25 -9.96
CA THR A 155 4.89 35.19 -10.23
C THR A 155 4.57 36.07 -9.03
N GLU A 156 4.12 37.27 -9.28
CA GLU A 156 3.72 38.23 -8.21
C GLU A 156 2.48 37.71 -7.45
N GLU A 157 1.57 37.03 -8.12
CA GLU A 157 0.40 36.40 -7.51
C GLU A 157 0.80 35.32 -6.48
N ARG A 158 1.77 34.47 -6.81
CA ARG A 158 2.33 33.49 -5.87
C ARG A 158 2.93 34.17 -4.67
N LYS A 159 3.79 35.15 -4.90
CA LYS A 159 4.51 35.91 -3.85
C LYS A 159 3.53 36.59 -2.91
N LYS A 160 2.56 37.35 -3.45
CA LYS A 160 1.53 38.01 -2.66
C LYS A 160 0.72 37.05 -1.81
N THR A 161 0.31 35.92 -2.40
CA THR A 161 -0.48 34.92 -1.68
C THR A 161 0.32 34.26 -0.56
N LEU A 162 1.62 33.98 -0.77
CA LEU A 162 2.50 33.41 0.25
C LEU A 162 2.81 34.40 1.37
N ILE A 163 2.92 35.70 1.08
CA ILE A 163 3.04 36.78 2.11
C ILE A 163 1.80 36.77 2.99
N THR A 164 0.61 36.79 2.38
CA THR A 164 -0.66 36.74 3.13
C THR A 164 -0.74 35.48 4.00
N ALA A 165 -0.35 34.33 3.47
CA ALA A 165 -0.32 33.07 4.24
C ALA A 165 0.65 33.17 5.44
N ALA A 166 1.82 33.75 5.25
CA ALA A 166 2.81 33.94 6.31
C ALA A 166 2.27 34.82 7.45
N GLU A 167 1.60 35.94 7.12
CA GLU A 167 0.96 36.85 8.09
C GLU A 167 -0.14 36.11 8.88
N MET A 168 -0.98 35.35 8.19
CA MET A 168 -2.04 34.58 8.85
C MET A 168 -1.47 33.46 9.76
N PHE A 169 -0.38 32.80 9.38
CA PHE A 169 0.31 31.84 10.25
C PHE A 169 0.95 32.52 11.46
N GLU A 170 1.48 33.74 11.31
CA GLU A 170 2.02 34.54 12.42
C GLU A 170 0.94 34.88 13.45
N GLU A 171 -0.30 35.18 13.03
CA GLU A 171 -1.43 35.39 13.95
C GLU A 171 -1.69 34.14 14.81
N ILE A 172 -1.72 32.96 14.21
CA ILE A 172 -1.90 31.71 14.96
C ILE A 172 -0.76 31.49 15.94
N HIS A 173 0.49 31.65 15.48
CA HIS A 173 1.67 31.48 16.33
C HIS A 173 1.65 32.47 17.49
N THR A 174 1.39 33.75 17.24
CA THR A 174 1.39 34.79 18.26
C THR A 174 0.33 34.54 19.33
N SER A 175 -0.85 34.04 18.93
CA SER A 175 -1.93 33.70 19.87
C SER A 175 -1.65 32.44 20.69
N ARG A 176 -0.79 31.52 20.22
CA ARG A 176 -0.56 30.18 20.82
C ARG A 176 0.90 29.72 20.70
N ARG A 177 1.85 30.55 21.13
CA ARG A 177 3.30 30.36 20.93
C ARG A 177 3.85 29.00 21.39
N THR A 178 3.35 28.48 22.50
CA THR A 178 3.83 27.22 23.11
C THR A 178 2.98 26.01 22.74
N ASN A 179 1.83 26.23 22.09
CA ASN A 179 0.95 25.14 21.66
C ASN A 179 1.53 24.49 20.40
N GLN A 180 1.32 23.18 20.23
CA GLN A 180 1.77 22.43 19.08
C GLN A 180 1.31 23.06 17.75
N ILE A 181 0.06 23.53 17.66
CA ILE A 181 -0.49 24.16 16.45
C ILE A 181 0.19 25.50 16.19
N GLY A 182 0.49 26.28 17.24
CA GLY A 182 1.24 27.52 17.11
C GLY A 182 2.67 27.31 16.61
N LEU A 183 3.35 26.25 17.06
CA LEU A 183 4.66 25.86 16.54
C LEU A 183 4.59 25.37 15.09
N HIS A 184 3.54 24.62 14.70
CA HIS A 184 3.29 24.27 13.31
C HIS A 184 3.04 25.49 12.42
N ALA A 185 2.27 26.46 12.91
CA ALA A 185 2.04 27.71 12.20
C ALA A 185 3.37 28.46 11.97
N ARG A 186 4.22 28.50 13.00
CA ARG A 186 5.57 29.08 12.87
C ARG A 186 6.41 28.37 11.82
N LEU A 187 6.38 27.03 11.78
CA LEU A 187 7.05 26.25 10.76
C LEU A 187 6.54 26.60 9.35
N MET A 188 5.21 26.66 9.17
CA MET A 188 4.61 27.00 7.88
C MET A 188 4.90 28.43 7.44
N MET A 189 5.02 29.37 8.38
CA MET A 189 5.50 30.72 8.09
C MET A 189 6.93 30.68 7.52
N GLY A 190 7.83 29.90 8.12
CA GLY A 190 9.18 29.67 7.58
C GLY A 190 9.13 29.09 6.15
N LYS A 191 8.22 28.14 5.91
CA LYS A 191 8.00 27.56 4.58
C LYS A 191 7.52 28.60 3.57
N CYS A 192 6.63 29.52 3.95
CA CYS A 192 6.21 30.62 3.09
C CYS A 192 7.39 31.51 2.67
N PHE A 193 8.32 31.81 3.57
CA PHE A 193 9.51 32.59 3.23
C PHE A 193 10.49 31.82 2.35
N GLN A 194 10.69 30.53 2.63
CA GLN A 194 11.49 29.65 1.79
C GLN A 194 10.98 29.63 0.34
N GLU A 195 9.66 29.51 0.15
CA GLU A 195 9.01 29.48 -1.17
C GLU A 195 9.04 30.85 -1.90
N GLN A 196 9.43 31.91 -1.21
CA GLN A 196 9.64 33.25 -1.74
C GLN A 196 11.13 33.58 -1.95
N ASP A 197 12.00 32.58 -1.85
CA ASP A 197 13.46 32.71 -1.91
C ASP A 197 14.05 33.60 -0.80
N ASP A 198 13.29 33.90 0.27
CA ASP A 198 13.78 34.60 1.46
C ASP A 198 14.39 33.61 2.45
N VAL A 199 15.50 33.03 2.01
CA VAL A 199 16.24 32.00 2.76
C VAL A 199 16.69 32.51 4.14
N GLY A 200 16.99 33.82 4.27
CA GLY A 200 17.43 34.42 5.54
C GLY A 200 16.35 34.36 6.63
N ARG A 201 15.12 34.82 6.32
CA ARG A 201 14.00 34.74 7.26
C ARG A 201 13.58 33.31 7.54
N ALA A 202 13.56 32.43 6.52
CA ALA A 202 13.24 31.01 6.68
C ALA A 202 14.21 30.33 7.67
N LEU A 203 15.52 30.49 7.51
CA LEU A 203 16.54 29.95 8.42
C LEU A 203 16.37 30.46 9.86
N GLY A 204 16.06 31.77 10.06
CA GLY A 204 15.79 32.32 11.39
C GLY A 204 14.65 31.57 12.10
N ILE A 205 13.55 31.33 11.39
CA ILE A 205 12.38 30.62 11.93
C ILE A 205 12.69 29.16 12.21
N TYR A 206 13.37 28.44 11.31
CA TYR A 206 13.73 27.05 11.54
C TYR A 206 14.67 26.89 12.74
N ASN A 207 15.62 27.81 12.92
CA ASN A 207 16.49 27.86 14.11
C ASN A 207 15.70 28.04 15.41
N GLU A 208 14.70 28.93 15.40
CA GLU A 208 13.81 29.11 16.53
C GLU A 208 13.11 27.82 16.93
N ILE A 209 12.53 27.10 15.94
CA ILE A 209 11.85 25.83 16.19
C ILE A 209 12.82 24.76 16.71
N LEU A 210 14.02 24.67 16.15
CA LEU A 210 15.05 23.73 16.59
C LEU A 210 15.51 24.00 18.03
N GLY A 211 15.44 25.25 18.49
CA GLY A 211 15.74 25.67 19.86
C GLY A 211 14.73 25.20 20.91
N HIS A 212 13.52 24.79 20.51
CA HIS A 212 12.52 24.29 21.46
C HIS A 212 12.92 22.93 22.03
N LYS A 213 13.26 22.89 23.32
CA LYS A 213 13.55 21.65 24.06
C LYS A 213 12.24 21.10 24.62
N SER A 214 11.90 19.86 24.27
CA SER A 214 10.73 19.18 24.78
C SER A 214 10.89 17.67 24.61
N ASP A 215 10.44 16.89 25.60
CA ASP A 215 10.36 15.42 25.54
C ASP A 215 9.09 14.95 24.79
N ASN A 216 8.27 15.87 24.31
CA ASN A 216 7.07 15.56 23.55
C ASN A 216 7.42 15.08 22.15
N VAL A 217 6.96 13.87 21.80
CA VAL A 217 7.20 13.24 20.51
C VAL A 217 6.74 14.12 19.34
N ALA A 218 5.61 14.84 19.48
CA ALA A 218 5.10 15.71 18.42
C ALA A 218 6.05 16.91 18.17
N VAL A 219 6.68 17.45 19.21
CA VAL A 219 7.69 18.51 19.07
C VAL A 219 8.96 17.94 18.46
N ALA A 220 9.37 16.72 18.81
CA ALA A 220 10.51 16.06 18.19
C ALA A 220 10.30 15.84 16.67
N VAL A 221 9.12 15.41 16.24
CA VAL A 221 8.75 15.29 14.82
C VAL A 221 8.80 16.66 14.14
N LEU A 222 8.24 17.69 14.75
CA LEU A 222 8.25 19.05 14.21
C LEU A 222 9.67 19.59 14.02
N ARG A 223 10.56 19.37 15.00
CA ARG A 223 11.99 19.70 14.88
C ARG A 223 12.67 18.93 13.74
N GLY A 224 12.30 17.66 13.51
CA GLY A 224 12.79 16.89 12.35
C GLY A 224 12.39 17.55 11.02
N ILE A 225 11.15 18.03 10.90
CA ILE A 225 10.68 18.74 9.70
C ILE A 225 11.42 20.09 9.56
N ALA A 226 11.60 20.84 10.65
CA ALA A 226 12.34 22.10 10.64
C ALA A 226 13.81 21.89 10.24
N GLN A 227 14.45 20.84 10.75
CA GLN A 227 15.83 20.46 10.35
C GLN A 227 15.91 20.17 8.85
N HIS A 228 14.98 19.37 8.33
CA HIS A 228 14.94 19.09 6.90
C HIS A 228 14.81 20.37 6.05
N TYR A 229 13.86 21.24 6.37
CA TYR A 229 13.67 22.50 5.64
C TYR A 229 14.88 23.46 5.78
N ARG A 230 15.52 23.46 6.95
CA ARG A 230 16.76 24.20 7.16
C ARG A 230 17.86 23.70 6.22
N LEU A 231 18.04 22.37 6.08
CA LEU A 231 19.05 21.80 5.20
C LEU A 231 18.79 22.13 3.72
N ILE A 232 17.52 22.14 3.29
CA ILE A 232 17.15 22.64 1.95
C ILE A 232 17.63 24.09 1.76
N CYS A 233 17.39 24.95 2.76
CA CYS A 233 17.83 26.35 2.70
C CYS A 233 19.36 26.51 2.67
N LEU A 234 20.10 25.65 3.36
CA LEU A 234 21.58 25.66 3.36
C LEU A 234 22.16 25.14 2.03
N ASN A 235 21.47 24.15 1.39
CA ASN A 235 21.82 23.66 0.07
C ASN A 235 21.45 24.62 -1.07
N ASP A 236 20.63 25.65 -0.78
CA ASP A 236 20.17 26.62 -1.79
C ASP A 236 21.35 27.23 -2.55
N PRO A 237 21.23 27.45 -3.88
CA PRO A 237 22.27 28.04 -4.71
C PRO A 237 22.80 29.40 -4.26
N GLN A 238 22.03 30.14 -3.45
CA GLN A 238 22.46 31.41 -2.87
C GLN A 238 23.33 31.23 -1.61
N LYS A 239 23.15 30.14 -0.86
CA LYS A 239 23.88 29.87 0.39
C LYS A 239 25.06 28.96 0.18
N LYS A 240 24.86 27.80 -0.48
CA LYS A 240 25.89 26.79 -0.81
C LYS A 240 26.71 26.32 0.38
N ASP A 241 26.09 26.22 1.57
CA ASP A 241 26.80 25.83 2.79
C ASP A 241 26.75 24.28 2.97
N HIS A 242 27.26 23.59 1.94
CA HIS A 242 27.16 22.14 1.83
C HIS A 242 27.91 21.40 2.95
N GLN A 243 29.02 21.98 3.47
CA GLN A 243 29.75 21.37 4.59
C GLN A 243 28.90 21.35 5.86
N LEU A 244 28.21 22.46 6.15
CA LEU A 244 27.30 22.55 7.29
C LEU A 244 26.11 21.59 7.14
N VAL A 245 25.59 21.42 5.92
CA VAL A 245 24.54 20.44 5.65
C VAL A 245 24.99 19.04 6.00
N VAL A 246 26.17 18.60 5.54
CA VAL A 246 26.72 17.27 5.82
C VAL A 246 26.89 17.05 7.32
N GLN A 247 27.44 18.05 8.01
CA GLN A 247 27.65 18.00 9.46
C GLN A 247 26.31 17.88 10.20
N GLU A 248 25.40 18.85 10.01
CA GLU A 248 24.11 18.89 10.72
C GLU A 248 23.24 17.66 10.42
N ALA A 249 23.21 17.19 9.16
CA ALA A 249 22.48 15.98 8.79
C ALA A 249 23.06 14.75 9.50
N THR A 250 24.39 14.64 9.55
CA THR A 250 25.05 13.51 10.22
C THR A 250 24.75 13.50 11.71
N ASP A 251 24.89 14.65 12.37
CA ASP A 251 24.61 14.79 13.80
C ASP A 251 23.15 14.50 14.12
N TRP A 252 22.21 15.00 13.28
CA TRP A 252 20.78 14.74 13.49
C TRP A 252 20.43 13.27 13.35
N LEU A 253 20.92 12.60 12.30
CA LEU A 253 20.65 11.18 12.04
C LEU A 253 21.23 10.26 13.13
N GLN A 254 22.39 10.61 13.69
CA GLN A 254 23.00 9.86 14.80
C GLN A 254 22.20 10.01 16.09
N ASN A 255 21.71 11.22 16.38
CA ASN A 255 21.01 11.53 17.62
C ASN A 255 19.50 11.15 17.58
N ASN A 256 18.92 10.94 16.37
CA ASN A 256 17.49 10.69 16.19
C ASN A 256 17.24 9.39 15.40
N ARG A 257 17.92 8.29 15.75
CA ARG A 257 17.87 7.01 15.01
C ARG A 257 16.47 6.47 14.79
N GLN A 258 15.57 6.65 15.75
CA GLN A 258 14.17 6.24 15.66
C GLN A 258 13.36 7.03 14.61
N LEU A 259 13.78 8.24 14.25
CA LEU A 259 13.17 9.09 13.24
C LEU A 259 13.91 9.05 11.90
N ALA A 260 15.03 8.32 11.79
CA ALA A 260 15.86 8.29 10.58
C ALA A 260 15.12 7.77 9.34
N THR A 261 14.13 6.88 9.52
CA THR A 261 13.29 6.34 8.45
C THR A 261 11.95 7.07 8.28
N SER A 262 11.68 8.11 9.08
CA SER A 262 10.54 8.98 8.88
C SER A 262 10.71 9.82 7.60
N GLN A 263 9.62 10.41 7.11
CA GLN A 263 9.68 11.27 5.92
C GLN A 263 10.70 12.41 6.08
N SER A 264 10.77 13.06 7.25
CA SER A 264 11.77 14.11 7.53
C SER A 264 13.18 13.54 7.62
N GLY A 265 13.38 12.36 8.24
CA GLY A 265 14.67 11.70 8.33
C GLY A 265 15.23 11.30 6.95
N LEU A 266 14.38 10.76 6.08
CA LEU A 266 14.73 10.45 4.69
C LEU A 266 15.02 11.73 3.89
N GLY A 267 14.29 12.81 4.13
CA GLY A 267 14.56 14.12 3.54
C GLY A 267 15.93 14.70 3.99
N ILE A 268 16.26 14.59 5.28
CA ILE A 268 17.56 15.00 5.82
C ILE A 268 18.71 14.19 5.19
N LEU A 269 18.54 12.87 5.05
CA LEU A 269 19.52 12.01 4.40
C LEU A 269 19.66 12.31 2.90
N TRP A 270 18.57 12.70 2.24
CA TRP A 270 18.56 13.15 0.85
C TRP A 270 19.31 14.47 0.66
N GLU A 271 19.06 15.45 1.52
CA GLU A 271 19.79 16.72 1.49
C GLU A 271 21.29 16.53 1.75
N LYS A 272 21.65 15.59 2.64
CA LYS A 272 23.05 15.19 2.84
C LYS A 272 23.66 14.63 1.55
N ALA A 273 22.94 13.74 0.83
CA ALA A 273 23.45 13.18 -0.42
C ALA A 273 23.70 14.26 -1.48
N ILE A 274 22.80 15.24 -1.59
CA ILE A 274 22.95 16.40 -2.49
C ILE A 274 24.19 17.22 -2.09
N ALA A 275 24.37 17.51 -0.81
CA ALA A 275 25.49 18.31 -0.31
C ALA A 275 26.85 17.62 -0.55
N GLU A 276 26.94 16.30 -0.27
CA GLU A 276 28.16 15.51 -0.53
C GLU A 276 28.52 15.52 -2.03
N GLU A 277 27.54 15.40 -2.92
CA GLU A 277 27.78 15.50 -4.36
C GLU A 277 28.29 16.89 -4.74
N LYS A 278 27.67 17.96 -4.19
CA LYS A 278 28.10 19.33 -4.47
C LYS A 278 29.50 19.64 -3.94
N LEU A 279 29.90 19.05 -2.83
CA LEU A 279 31.27 19.14 -2.32
C LEU A 279 32.28 18.51 -3.28
N ALA A 280 31.91 17.40 -3.94
CA ALA A 280 32.76 16.77 -4.94
C ALA A 280 32.94 17.57 -6.25
N GLU A 281 32.07 18.56 -6.51
CA GLU A 281 32.14 19.47 -7.66
C GLU A 281 33.08 20.67 -7.43
N VAL A 282 33.60 20.88 -6.21
CA VAL A 282 34.48 22.01 -5.88
C VAL A 282 35.81 21.88 -6.63
N ARG A 283 36.24 22.94 -7.33
CA ARG A 283 37.40 22.90 -8.23
C ARG A 283 38.75 22.58 -7.55
N GLU A 284 38.89 22.89 -6.28
CA GLU A 284 40.14 22.78 -5.53
C GLU A 284 40.19 21.54 -4.61
N ILE A 285 39.24 20.61 -4.78
CA ILE A 285 39.19 19.37 -3.97
C ILE A 285 40.24 18.37 -4.47
N SER A 286 40.91 17.64 -3.55
CA SER A 286 41.78 16.54 -3.92
C SER A 286 41.00 15.39 -4.57
N GLU A 287 41.61 14.61 -5.47
CA GLU A 287 40.92 13.47 -6.10
C GLU A 287 40.48 12.43 -5.06
N SER A 288 41.25 12.23 -3.99
CA SER A 288 40.88 11.35 -2.86
C SER A 288 39.63 11.86 -2.13
N ASP A 289 39.54 13.16 -1.84
CA ASP A 289 38.40 13.74 -1.13
C ASP A 289 37.16 13.75 -2.02
N LYS A 290 37.35 14.00 -3.31
CA LYS A 290 36.29 13.90 -4.32
C LYS A 290 35.70 12.50 -4.39
N GLN A 291 36.54 11.45 -4.46
CA GLN A 291 36.07 10.07 -4.45
C GLN A 291 35.35 9.72 -3.15
N THR A 292 35.84 10.23 -2.02
CA THR A 292 35.21 10.04 -0.70
C THR A 292 33.82 10.70 -0.67
N ALA A 293 33.70 11.94 -1.12
CA ALA A 293 32.42 12.66 -1.17
C ALA A 293 31.41 11.99 -2.13
N LEU A 294 31.86 11.60 -3.35
CA LEU A 294 31.00 10.87 -4.30
C LEU A 294 30.53 9.51 -3.73
N SER A 295 31.40 8.80 -3.03
CA SER A 295 31.04 7.53 -2.37
C SER A 295 30.04 7.73 -1.25
N ALA A 296 30.23 8.77 -0.42
CA ALA A 296 29.30 9.13 0.65
C ALA A 296 27.91 9.52 0.08
N ALA A 297 27.87 10.33 -0.98
CA ALA A 297 26.65 10.71 -1.69
C ALA A 297 25.92 9.48 -2.27
N ALA A 298 26.66 8.59 -2.96
CA ALA A 298 26.11 7.37 -3.55
C ALA A 298 25.50 6.45 -2.48
N ASN A 299 26.17 6.31 -1.33
CA ASN A 299 25.69 5.49 -0.22
C ASN A 299 24.45 6.09 0.44
N ALA A 300 24.43 7.40 0.69
CA ALA A 300 23.27 8.08 1.25
C ALA A 300 22.06 7.97 0.30
N ALA A 301 22.25 8.23 -0.99
CA ALA A 301 21.21 8.06 -2.00
C ALA A 301 20.68 6.61 -2.07
N THR A 302 21.58 5.61 -2.00
CA THR A 302 21.18 4.19 -1.95
C THR A 302 20.31 3.86 -0.74
N GLN A 303 20.58 4.48 0.42
CA GLN A 303 19.78 4.26 1.62
C GLN A 303 18.39 4.90 1.48
N VAL A 304 18.29 6.13 0.97
CA VAL A 304 17.00 6.80 0.70
C VAL A 304 16.14 5.98 -0.27
N ALA A 305 16.73 5.46 -1.33
CA ALA A 305 16.05 4.70 -2.38
C ALA A 305 15.38 3.39 -1.88
N LYS A 306 15.76 2.87 -0.72
CA LYS A 306 15.14 1.67 -0.11
C LYS A 306 13.72 1.90 0.37
N TYR A 307 13.34 3.15 0.63
CA TYR A 307 12.06 3.49 1.22
C TYR A 307 11.13 4.14 0.19
N PRO A 308 9.82 3.81 0.23
CA PRO A 308 8.85 4.48 -0.62
C PRO A 308 8.71 5.96 -0.23
N GLY A 309 8.53 6.82 -1.22
CA GLY A 309 8.36 8.25 -0.98
C GLY A 309 8.90 9.13 -2.13
N PRO A 310 8.81 10.45 -2.02
CA PRO A 310 9.13 11.38 -3.09
C PRO A 310 10.62 11.38 -3.49
N TYR A 311 11.50 10.92 -2.61
CA TYR A 311 12.95 10.89 -2.86
C TYR A 311 13.44 9.59 -3.49
N ARG A 312 12.61 8.54 -3.59
CA ARG A 312 13.03 7.21 -4.05
C ARG A 312 13.61 7.23 -5.45
N GLU A 313 12.87 7.78 -6.41
CA GLU A 313 13.32 7.80 -7.82
C GLU A 313 14.53 8.71 -8.05
N PRO A 314 14.55 9.97 -7.58
CA PRO A 314 15.75 10.80 -7.72
C PRO A 314 16.98 10.20 -7.00
N ALA A 315 16.80 9.56 -5.85
CA ALA A 315 17.89 8.89 -5.13
C ALA A 315 18.43 7.68 -5.89
N ASN A 316 17.56 6.87 -6.51
CA ASN A 316 17.99 5.78 -7.40
C ASN A 316 18.81 6.31 -8.59
N ALA A 317 18.34 7.38 -9.24
CA ALA A 317 19.03 7.99 -10.36
C ALA A 317 20.40 8.54 -9.95
N MET A 318 20.47 9.27 -8.82
CA MET A 318 21.73 9.79 -8.26
C MET A 318 22.71 8.67 -7.92
N SER A 319 22.28 7.65 -7.20
CA SER A 319 23.12 6.51 -6.81
C SER A 319 23.75 5.82 -8.03
N ARG A 320 22.96 5.55 -9.08
CA ARG A 320 23.45 4.96 -10.33
C ARG A 320 24.52 5.85 -10.99
N ARG A 321 24.23 7.13 -11.15
CA ARG A 321 25.13 8.09 -11.79
C ARG A 321 26.46 8.23 -11.05
N LEU A 322 26.42 8.33 -9.72
CA LEU A 322 27.63 8.49 -8.91
C LEU A 322 28.49 7.24 -8.88
N ARG A 323 27.92 6.06 -8.86
CA ARG A 323 28.68 4.79 -8.94
C ARG A 323 29.40 4.62 -10.29
N LEU A 324 28.78 5.10 -11.39
CA LEU A 324 29.46 5.17 -12.69
C LEU A 324 30.69 6.08 -12.64
N LEU A 325 30.57 7.26 -12.02
CA LEU A 325 31.69 8.21 -11.88
C LEU A 325 32.84 7.66 -11.02
N LEU A 326 32.53 6.87 -10.00
CA LEU A 326 33.50 6.26 -9.10
C LEU A 326 34.32 5.13 -9.75
N GLY A 327 33.98 4.71 -10.98
CA GLY A 327 34.69 3.62 -11.65
C GLY A 327 34.73 2.32 -10.84
N GLU A 328 33.69 2.09 -10.02
CA GLU A 328 33.58 0.86 -9.23
C GLU A 328 33.84 -0.34 -10.16
N LYS A 329 34.66 -1.30 -9.71
CA LYS A 329 35.24 -2.41 -10.46
C LYS A 329 34.26 -3.30 -11.22
N ASN A 330 32.97 -3.11 -11.06
CA ASN A 330 31.91 -3.59 -11.92
C ASN A 330 31.55 -2.48 -12.93
N ARG A 331 32.31 -2.46 -14.03
CA ARG A 331 31.99 -1.63 -15.21
C ARG A 331 30.52 -1.80 -15.53
N GLU A 332 29.70 -0.75 -15.30
CA GLU A 332 28.26 -0.88 -15.54
C GLU A 332 28.02 -1.27 -16.99
N PRO A 333 27.14 -2.23 -17.26
CA PRO A 333 26.84 -2.67 -18.62
C PRO A 333 26.41 -1.46 -19.47
N LYS A 334 26.91 -1.41 -20.72
CA LYS A 334 26.59 -0.32 -21.66
C LYS A 334 25.63 -0.74 -22.77
N SER A 335 25.22 -2.00 -22.78
CA SER A 335 24.29 -2.55 -23.75
C SER A 335 23.31 -3.50 -23.07
N PHE A 336 22.14 -3.69 -23.73
CA PHE A 336 21.16 -4.70 -23.32
C PHE A 336 21.83 -6.08 -23.12
N ALA A 337 22.59 -6.54 -24.11
CA ALA A 337 23.21 -7.86 -24.07
C ALA A 337 24.17 -8.05 -22.90
N ASP A 338 25.05 -7.05 -22.60
CA ASP A 338 25.98 -7.14 -21.45
C ASP A 338 25.24 -7.17 -20.12
N ALA A 339 24.20 -6.31 -19.94
CA ALA A 339 23.41 -6.27 -18.71
C ALA A 339 22.61 -7.57 -18.51
N PHE A 340 22.00 -8.08 -19.58
CA PHE A 340 21.19 -9.29 -19.53
C PHE A 340 22.04 -10.54 -19.26
N GLU A 341 23.20 -10.71 -19.91
CA GLU A 341 24.08 -11.87 -19.68
C GLU A 341 24.64 -11.88 -18.24
N ARG A 342 24.99 -10.72 -17.69
CA ARG A 342 25.42 -10.63 -16.28
C ARG A 342 24.30 -11.02 -15.34
N ALA A 343 23.08 -10.52 -15.57
CA ALA A 343 21.91 -10.89 -14.77
C ALA A 343 21.66 -12.39 -14.83
N ARG A 344 21.72 -13.01 -16.02
CA ARG A 344 21.55 -14.47 -16.22
C ARG A 344 22.58 -15.27 -15.43
N GLY A 345 23.84 -14.86 -15.45
CA GLY A 345 24.90 -15.50 -14.67
C GLY A 345 24.63 -15.47 -13.16
N MET A 346 24.07 -14.38 -12.68
CA MET A 346 23.71 -14.24 -11.26
C MET A 346 22.42 -14.99 -10.88
N ILE A 347 21.45 -15.08 -11.78
CA ILE A 347 20.19 -15.84 -11.54
C ILE A 347 20.48 -17.31 -11.25
N ALA A 348 21.45 -17.91 -11.93
CA ALA A 348 21.84 -19.30 -11.68
C ALA A 348 22.29 -19.57 -10.23
N GLN A 349 22.71 -18.55 -9.50
CA GLN A 349 23.16 -18.66 -8.10
C GLN A 349 22.00 -18.50 -7.09
N ILE A 350 20.82 -18.04 -7.50
CA ILE A 350 19.68 -17.78 -6.60
C ILE A 350 19.25 -19.05 -5.86
N GLN A 351 19.18 -20.19 -6.57
CA GLN A 351 18.78 -21.45 -5.95
C GLN A 351 19.79 -21.88 -4.89
N GLN A 352 21.07 -21.84 -5.21
CA GLN A 352 22.14 -22.19 -4.25
C GLN A 352 22.05 -21.32 -2.98
N LEU A 353 21.94 -20.01 -3.13
CA LEU A 353 21.84 -19.08 -2.00
C LEU A 353 20.55 -19.31 -1.17
N SER A 354 19.45 -19.67 -1.83
CA SER A 354 18.21 -20.05 -1.17
C SER A 354 18.36 -21.33 -0.34
N ASP A 355 19.04 -22.34 -0.89
CA ASP A 355 19.29 -23.63 -0.21
C ASP A 355 20.25 -23.45 0.97
N GLU A 356 21.26 -22.58 0.83
CA GLU A 356 22.18 -22.23 1.92
C GLU A 356 21.45 -21.50 3.07
N LEU A 357 20.52 -20.61 2.73
CA LEU A 357 19.66 -19.92 3.70
C LEU A 357 18.75 -20.90 4.44
N ALA A 358 18.16 -21.86 3.73
CA ALA A 358 17.27 -22.88 4.31
C ALA A 358 18.00 -23.81 5.28
N LYS A 359 19.29 -24.09 5.03
CA LYS A 359 20.14 -24.96 5.87
C LYS A 359 20.70 -24.26 7.11
N ALA A 360 20.60 -22.94 7.20
CA ALA A 360 21.12 -22.18 8.35
C ALA A 360 20.28 -22.45 9.60
N THR A 361 20.90 -22.98 10.64
CA THR A 361 20.26 -23.34 11.92
C THR A 361 20.46 -22.27 12.99
N ASP A 362 21.59 -21.56 12.94
CA ASP A 362 21.89 -20.46 13.87
C ASP A 362 21.25 -19.13 13.42
N SER A 363 20.73 -18.36 14.39
CA SER A 363 20.02 -17.11 14.13
C SER A 363 20.92 -16.03 13.48
N ALA A 364 22.17 -15.91 13.91
CA ALA A 364 23.12 -14.93 13.38
C ALA A 364 23.55 -15.32 11.96
N GLU A 365 23.85 -16.61 11.74
CA GLU A 365 24.18 -17.16 10.42
C GLU A 365 23.00 -16.99 9.45
N ARG A 366 21.77 -17.30 9.89
CA ARG A 366 20.55 -17.14 9.10
C ARG A 366 20.33 -15.69 8.71
N SER A 367 20.54 -14.74 9.62
CA SER A 367 20.44 -13.31 9.34
C SER A 367 21.46 -12.84 8.30
N ALA A 368 22.74 -13.27 8.44
CA ALA A 368 23.80 -12.94 7.50
C ALA A 368 23.52 -13.52 6.09
N LYS A 369 23.11 -14.78 6.00
CA LYS A 369 22.76 -15.45 4.72
C LYS A 369 21.53 -14.81 4.08
N LYS A 370 20.52 -14.44 4.88
CA LYS A 370 19.36 -13.70 4.39
C LYS A 370 19.77 -12.37 3.78
N SER A 371 20.60 -11.59 4.48
CA SER A 371 21.09 -10.31 3.96
C SER A 371 21.88 -10.48 2.66
N SER A 372 22.72 -11.52 2.57
CA SER A 372 23.45 -11.86 1.34
C SER A 372 22.50 -12.21 0.18
N PHE A 373 21.50 -13.06 0.44
CA PHE A 373 20.48 -13.43 -0.52
C PHE A 373 19.66 -12.22 -1.00
N ASP A 374 19.20 -11.38 -0.08
CA ASP A 374 18.42 -10.18 -0.39
C ASP A 374 19.25 -9.18 -1.24
N ASN A 375 20.52 -8.97 -0.90
CA ASN A 375 21.43 -8.12 -1.68
C ASN A 375 21.68 -8.69 -3.09
N HIS A 376 21.80 -10.01 -3.21
CA HIS A 376 21.94 -10.67 -4.51
C HIS A 376 20.70 -10.47 -5.38
N LEU A 377 19.51 -10.65 -4.83
CA LEU A 377 18.24 -10.37 -5.54
C LEU A 377 18.11 -8.90 -5.96
N ILE A 378 18.56 -7.96 -5.13
CA ILE A 378 18.56 -6.52 -5.46
C ILE A 378 19.45 -6.26 -6.67
N GLU A 379 20.66 -6.81 -6.70
CA GLU A 379 21.61 -6.59 -7.79
C GLU A 379 21.13 -7.25 -9.10
N VAL A 380 20.60 -8.47 -9.04
CA VAL A 380 20.00 -9.13 -10.20
C VAL A 380 18.84 -8.31 -10.76
N GLY A 381 17.95 -7.84 -9.89
CA GLY A 381 16.83 -6.98 -10.30
C GLY A 381 17.29 -5.68 -10.95
N ARG A 382 18.34 -5.05 -10.40
CA ARG A 382 18.96 -3.85 -10.96
C ARG A 382 19.53 -4.09 -12.37
N LEU A 383 20.24 -5.18 -12.56
CA LEU A 383 20.84 -5.53 -13.87
C LEU A 383 19.76 -5.84 -14.93
N LEU A 384 18.68 -6.53 -14.55
CA LEU A 384 17.56 -6.80 -15.46
C LEU A 384 16.81 -5.52 -15.83
N GLN A 385 16.59 -4.63 -14.87
CA GLN A 385 16.01 -3.32 -15.14
C GLN A 385 16.90 -2.50 -16.07
N LEU A 386 18.21 -2.44 -15.79
CA LEU A 386 19.18 -1.77 -16.63
C LEU A 386 19.20 -2.34 -18.05
N ALA A 387 19.10 -3.67 -18.21
CA ALA A 387 18.99 -4.30 -19.53
C ALA A 387 17.76 -3.77 -20.27
N LEU A 388 16.60 -3.73 -19.64
CA LEU A 388 15.38 -3.22 -20.24
C LEU A 388 15.45 -1.73 -20.57
N ASP A 389 16.16 -0.92 -19.77
CA ASP A 389 16.39 0.51 -20.00
C ASP A 389 17.36 0.76 -21.19
N LEU A 390 18.33 -0.15 -21.38
CA LEU A 390 19.32 -0.09 -22.48
C LEU A 390 18.85 -0.75 -23.79
N ARG A 391 17.61 -1.30 -23.82
CA ARG A 391 17.08 -1.90 -25.03
C ARG A 391 16.90 -0.87 -26.14
N ASN A 392 17.14 -1.27 -27.36
CA ASN A 392 16.96 -0.49 -28.58
C ASN A 392 16.35 -1.39 -29.68
N GLU A 393 16.21 -0.87 -30.90
CA GLU A 393 15.66 -1.60 -32.06
C GLU A 393 16.47 -2.84 -32.45
N ASP A 394 17.77 -2.85 -32.16
CA ASP A 394 18.68 -3.97 -32.43
C ASP A 394 18.69 -5.03 -31.33
N SER A 395 17.97 -4.81 -30.21
CA SER A 395 17.94 -5.75 -29.09
C SER A 395 17.14 -7.01 -29.45
N ASP A 396 17.68 -8.18 -29.11
CA ASP A 396 17.00 -9.46 -29.33
C ASP A 396 15.63 -9.49 -28.62
N PRO A 397 14.51 -9.59 -29.38
CA PRO A 397 13.17 -9.59 -28.81
C PRO A 397 12.96 -10.72 -27.77
N LYS A 398 13.53 -11.90 -28.05
CA LYS A 398 13.49 -13.04 -27.12
C LYS A 398 14.21 -12.73 -25.81
N GLY A 399 15.40 -12.14 -25.88
CA GLY A 399 16.15 -11.70 -24.70
C GLY A 399 15.41 -10.63 -23.90
N VAL A 400 14.69 -9.73 -24.57
CA VAL A 400 13.85 -8.70 -23.91
C VAL A 400 12.67 -9.35 -23.18
N ALA A 401 11.97 -10.32 -23.80
CA ALA A 401 10.90 -11.09 -23.16
C ALA A 401 11.42 -11.85 -21.93
N GLN A 402 12.56 -12.53 -22.06
CA GLN A 402 13.22 -13.23 -20.94
C GLN A 402 13.64 -12.28 -19.81
N SER A 403 14.13 -11.09 -20.14
CA SER A 403 14.50 -10.09 -19.12
C SER A 403 13.30 -9.66 -18.27
N ARG A 404 12.13 -9.41 -18.89
CA ARG A 404 10.89 -9.07 -18.17
C ARG A 404 10.43 -10.22 -17.29
N TYR A 405 10.41 -11.44 -17.83
CA TYR A 405 10.05 -12.64 -17.08
C TYR A 405 10.93 -12.84 -15.85
N LEU A 406 12.26 -12.80 -16.04
CA LEU A 406 13.21 -12.96 -14.95
C LEU A 406 13.13 -11.83 -13.91
N LEU A 407 12.85 -10.60 -14.35
CA LEU A 407 12.63 -9.48 -13.45
C LEU A 407 11.36 -9.69 -12.61
N SER A 408 10.27 -10.18 -13.21
CA SER A 408 9.05 -10.50 -12.47
C SER A 408 9.26 -11.60 -11.43
N PHE A 409 10.06 -12.63 -11.76
CA PHE A 409 10.48 -13.66 -10.81
C PHE A 409 11.28 -13.08 -9.64
N VAL A 410 12.26 -12.21 -9.93
CA VAL A 410 13.07 -11.55 -8.90
C VAL A 410 12.22 -10.65 -8.00
N MET A 411 11.28 -9.90 -8.58
CA MET A 411 10.33 -9.07 -7.83
C MET A 411 9.48 -9.92 -6.87
N LEU A 412 8.99 -11.06 -7.32
CA LEU A 412 8.24 -12.00 -6.47
C LEU A 412 9.11 -12.49 -5.30
N ARG A 413 10.37 -12.89 -5.57
CA ARG A 413 11.32 -13.35 -4.54
C ARG A 413 11.72 -12.23 -3.56
N GLN A 414 11.67 -10.97 -3.97
CA GLN A 414 11.86 -9.79 -3.12
C GLN A 414 10.61 -9.44 -2.28
N GLY A 415 9.51 -10.18 -2.41
CA GLY A 415 8.24 -9.87 -1.76
C GLY A 415 7.44 -8.71 -2.39
N LYS A 416 7.86 -8.22 -3.56
CA LYS A 416 7.17 -7.18 -4.35
C LYS A 416 6.08 -7.80 -5.22
N ALA A 417 5.07 -8.36 -4.55
CA ALA A 417 4.07 -9.20 -5.20
C ALA A 417 3.28 -8.43 -6.28
N LEU A 418 2.84 -7.21 -6.03
CA LEU A 418 2.07 -6.42 -7.00
C LEU A 418 2.88 -6.06 -8.24
N ASP A 419 4.13 -5.62 -8.07
CA ASP A 419 5.03 -5.33 -9.20
C ASP A 419 5.26 -6.59 -10.05
N ALA A 420 5.43 -7.74 -9.38
CA ALA A 420 5.59 -9.03 -10.05
C ALA A 420 4.34 -9.42 -10.86
N VAL A 421 3.12 -9.21 -10.32
CA VAL A 421 1.86 -9.46 -11.05
C VAL A 421 1.79 -8.60 -12.30
N ILE A 422 2.06 -7.30 -12.20
CA ILE A 422 1.96 -6.37 -13.33
C ILE A 422 2.90 -6.82 -14.45
N LEU A 423 4.17 -7.05 -14.12
CA LEU A 423 5.17 -7.38 -15.13
C LEU A 423 4.95 -8.77 -15.73
N SER A 424 4.65 -9.78 -14.92
CA SER A 424 4.37 -11.13 -15.44
C SER A 424 3.07 -11.20 -16.25
N SER A 425 2.04 -10.44 -15.86
CA SER A 425 0.81 -10.31 -16.66
C SER A 425 1.07 -9.65 -18.01
N TYR A 426 1.95 -8.65 -18.05
CA TYR A 426 2.41 -8.07 -19.32
C TYR A 426 3.11 -9.11 -20.17
N CYS A 427 4.08 -9.88 -19.60
CA CYS A 427 4.82 -10.91 -20.33
C CYS A 427 3.89 -11.97 -20.94
N MET A 428 2.98 -12.53 -20.14
CA MET A 428 2.08 -13.58 -20.62
C MET A 428 1.15 -13.12 -21.75
N ALA A 429 0.84 -11.82 -21.82
CA ALA A 429 -0.05 -11.27 -22.84
C ALA A 429 0.69 -10.83 -24.10
N ASN A 430 1.83 -10.15 -23.96
CA ASN A 430 2.48 -9.40 -25.02
C ASN A 430 3.72 -10.10 -25.62
N ASP A 431 4.44 -10.92 -24.82
CA ASP A 431 5.68 -11.55 -25.29
C ASP A 431 5.46 -12.90 -26.00
N ARG A 432 4.20 -13.29 -26.25
CA ARG A 432 3.82 -14.56 -26.91
C ARG A 432 4.39 -14.74 -28.32
N LYS A 433 4.63 -13.64 -29.03
CA LYS A 433 5.20 -13.68 -30.38
C LYS A 433 6.71 -13.82 -30.34
N ASP A 434 7.35 -13.19 -29.35
CA ASP A 434 8.80 -13.07 -29.23
C ASP A 434 9.41 -14.30 -28.56
N ASP A 435 8.78 -14.82 -27.50
CA ASP A 435 9.17 -16.05 -26.82
C ASP A 435 7.92 -16.73 -26.20
N PRO A 436 7.23 -17.64 -26.92
CA PRO A 436 6.02 -18.31 -26.44
C PRO A 436 6.21 -19.09 -25.15
N ASP A 437 7.37 -19.74 -24.97
CA ASP A 437 7.68 -20.54 -23.78
C ASP A 437 7.85 -19.65 -22.55
N THR A 438 8.59 -18.55 -22.68
CA THR A 438 8.74 -17.56 -21.62
C THR A 438 7.40 -16.92 -21.27
N ALA A 439 6.57 -16.60 -22.24
CA ALA A 439 5.24 -16.03 -22.01
C ALA A 439 4.31 -17.03 -21.30
N LEU A 440 4.40 -18.33 -21.62
CA LEU A 440 3.67 -19.38 -20.91
C LEU A 440 4.18 -19.52 -19.46
N ASN A 441 5.50 -19.52 -19.25
CA ASN A 441 6.09 -19.59 -17.90
C ASN A 441 5.72 -18.37 -17.04
N ALA A 442 5.51 -17.20 -17.65
CA ALA A 442 5.08 -16.00 -16.95
C ALA A 442 3.69 -16.17 -16.29
N THR A 443 2.84 -17.09 -16.78
CA THR A 443 1.54 -17.40 -16.15
C THR A 443 1.70 -17.92 -14.74
N GLU A 444 2.74 -18.73 -14.49
CA GLU A 444 3.05 -19.26 -13.16
C GLU A 444 3.45 -18.15 -12.19
N ILE A 445 4.33 -17.25 -12.65
CA ILE A 445 4.75 -16.11 -11.83
C ILE A 445 3.56 -15.19 -11.56
N ALA A 446 2.72 -14.90 -12.55
CA ALA A 446 1.55 -14.04 -12.40
C ALA A 446 0.58 -14.59 -11.34
N MET A 447 0.28 -15.88 -11.40
CA MET A 447 -0.61 -16.53 -10.44
C MET A 447 0.03 -16.60 -9.04
N ALA A 448 1.29 -17.01 -8.93
CA ALA A 448 2.00 -17.05 -7.65
C ALA A 448 2.12 -15.68 -7.01
N ALA A 449 2.38 -14.64 -7.81
CA ALA A 449 2.47 -13.26 -7.35
C ALA A 449 1.12 -12.71 -6.90
N ALA A 450 0.02 -13.02 -7.62
CA ALA A 450 -1.33 -12.63 -7.22
C ALA A 450 -1.75 -13.29 -5.90
N VAL A 451 -1.41 -14.58 -5.70
CA VAL A 451 -1.61 -15.28 -4.42
C VAL A 451 -0.76 -14.65 -3.31
N ALA A 452 0.51 -14.32 -3.58
CA ALA A 452 1.38 -13.66 -2.61
C ALA A 452 0.84 -12.28 -2.22
N ALA A 453 0.35 -11.49 -3.17
CA ALA A 453 -0.29 -10.20 -2.91
C ALA A 453 -1.52 -10.38 -2.01
N TRP A 454 -2.37 -11.37 -2.32
CA TRP A 454 -3.55 -11.68 -1.53
C TRP A 454 -3.20 -12.10 -0.10
N ASN A 455 -2.14 -12.88 0.10
CA ASN A 455 -1.68 -13.29 1.44
C ASN A 455 -1.06 -12.14 2.23
N GLN A 456 -0.41 -11.18 1.56
CA GLN A 456 0.20 -10.00 2.19
C GLN A 456 -0.84 -8.95 2.60
N ALA A 457 -2.00 -8.96 1.96
CA ALA A 457 -3.07 -8.01 2.24
C ALA A 457 -3.73 -8.30 3.61
N PRO A 458 -4.14 -7.25 4.36
CA PRO A 458 -4.86 -7.41 5.60
C PRO A 458 -6.15 -8.20 5.40
N ALA A 459 -6.46 -9.16 6.30
CA ALA A 459 -7.64 -10.03 6.14
C ALA A 459 -8.98 -9.29 6.02
N ARG A 460 -9.06 -8.06 6.56
CA ARG A 460 -10.27 -7.22 6.53
C ARG A 460 -10.38 -6.33 5.28
N ASP A 461 -9.34 -6.30 4.43
CA ASP A 461 -9.27 -5.45 3.23
C ASP A 461 -8.48 -6.18 2.13
N ARG A 462 -9.12 -7.19 1.53
CA ARG A 462 -8.56 -8.02 0.44
C ARG A 462 -9.35 -7.94 -0.85
N ASP A 463 -10.27 -6.98 -0.96
CA ASP A 463 -11.16 -6.90 -2.12
C ASP A 463 -10.41 -6.66 -3.42
N PHE A 464 -9.37 -5.83 -3.37
CA PHE A 464 -8.52 -5.56 -4.52
C PHE A 464 -7.73 -6.80 -4.94
N GLU A 465 -7.03 -7.42 -4.02
CA GLU A 465 -6.21 -8.61 -4.31
C GLU A 465 -7.06 -9.82 -4.70
N THR A 466 -8.28 -9.92 -4.18
CA THR A 466 -9.26 -10.94 -4.58
C THR A 466 -9.67 -10.74 -6.04
N ARG A 467 -9.98 -9.52 -6.45
CA ARG A 467 -10.26 -9.18 -7.86
C ARG A 467 -9.04 -9.40 -8.74
N LEU A 468 -7.87 -8.95 -8.31
CA LEU A 468 -6.61 -9.13 -9.04
C LEU A 468 -6.32 -10.62 -9.30
N LEU A 469 -6.46 -11.48 -8.29
CA LEU A 469 -6.27 -12.93 -8.44
C LEU A 469 -7.28 -13.53 -9.41
N ARG A 470 -8.56 -13.13 -9.32
CA ARG A 470 -9.59 -13.52 -10.29
C ARG A 470 -9.18 -13.14 -11.72
N ASP A 471 -8.82 -11.90 -11.94
CA ASP A 471 -8.54 -11.35 -13.28
C ASP A 471 -7.29 -12.00 -13.89
N VAL A 472 -6.26 -12.27 -13.09
CA VAL A 472 -5.07 -13.03 -13.52
C VAL A 472 -5.46 -14.43 -13.95
N CYS A 473 -6.24 -15.17 -13.14
CA CYS A 473 -6.66 -16.53 -13.48
C CYS A 473 -7.55 -16.57 -14.74
N GLN A 474 -8.49 -15.64 -14.87
CA GLN A 474 -9.33 -15.52 -16.07
C GLN A 474 -8.48 -15.23 -17.32
N LYS A 475 -7.50 -14.33 -17.18
CA LYS A 475 -6.60 -14.00 -18.30
C LYS A 475 -5.72 -15.18 -18.72
N ILE A 476 -5.26 -16.00 -17.76
CA ILE A 476 -4.54 -17.25 -18.06
C ILE A 476 -5.42 -18.18 -18.88
N LEU A 477 -6.67 -18.39 -18.50
CA LEU A 477 -7.60 -19.27 -19.22
C LEU A 477 -7.97 -18.74 -20.61
N GLU A 478 -8.09 -17.41 -20.76
CA GLU A 478 -8.33 -16.76 -22.05
C GLU A 478 -7.15 -16.96 -23.02
N LEU A 479 -5.92 -16.72 -22.54
CA LEU A 479 -4.72 -16.72 -23.38
C LEU A 479 -4.16 -18.13 -23.61
N TYR A 480 -4.32 -19.04 -22.64
CA TYR A 480 -3.71 -20.37 -22.62
C TYR A 480 -4.72 -21.46 -22.22
N PRO A 481 -5.84 -21.60 -22.95
CA PRO A 481 -6.96 -22.49 -22.54
C PRO A 481 -6.57 -23.97 -22.41
N GLN A 482 -5.52 -24.40 -23.13
CA GLN A 482 -5.04 -25.79 -23.16
C GLN A 482 -3.76 -26.00 -22.31
N SER A 483 -3.33 -25.01 -21.54
CA SER A 483 -2.12 -25.16 -20.73
C SER A 483 -2.36 -26.06 -19.53
N SER A 484 -1.29 -26.74 -19.07
CA SER A 484 -1.31 -27.52 -17.82
C SER A 484 -1.63 -26.69 -16.58
N ARG A 485 -1.54 -25.35 -16.67
CA ARG A 485 -1.91 -24.40 -15.59
C ARG A 485 -3.40 -24.10 -15.53
N GLY A 486 -4.17 -24.56 -16.53
CA GLY A 486 -5.61 -24.29 -16.59
C GLY A 486 -6.39 -24.90 -15.42
N GLY A 487 -6.01 -26.08 -14.96
CA GLY A 487 -6.63 -26.72 -13.79
C GLY A 487 -6.42 -25.90 -12.52
N GLU A 488 -5.20 -25.48 -12.25
CA GLU A 488 -4.88 -24.64 -11.10
C GLU A 488 -5.59 -23.28 -11.16
N ALA A 489 -5.64 -22.64 -12.32
CA ALA A 489 -6.36 -21.37 -12.50
C ALA A 489 -7.87 -21.53 -12.21
N ARG A 490 -8.50 -22.63 -12.64
CA ARG A 490 -9.91 -22.94 -12.32
C ARG A 490 -10.11 -23.18 -10.82
N MET A 491 -9.20 -23.93 -10.19
CA MET A 491 -9.22 -24.14 -8.74
C MET A 491 -9.13 -22.83 -7.97
N ARG A 492 -8.24 -21.94 -8.38
CA ARG A 492 -8.10 -20.61 -7.77
C ARG A 492 -9.33 -19.74 -7.99
N LEU A 493 -9.89 -19.73 -9.20
CA LEU A 493 -11.15 -19.01 -9.48
C LEU A 493 -12.30 -19.53 -8.60
N GLY A 494 -12.45 -20.82 -8.47
CA GLY A 494 -13.44 -21.41 -7.57
C GLY A 494 -13.29 -20.90 -6.14
N SER A 495 -12.05 -20.89 -5.62
CA SER A 495 -11.74 -20.37 -4.27
C SER A 495 -12.02 -18.88 -4.15
N VAL A 496 -11.62 -18.06 -5.13
CA VAL A 496 -11.85 -16.61 -5.17
C VAL A 496 -13.34 -16.31 -5.13
N TYR A 497 -14.17 -16.95 -5.95
CA TYR A 497 -15.62 -16.73 -5.95
C TYR A 497 -16.27 -17.13 -4.63
N ARG A 498 -15.79 -18.20 -3.98
CA ARG A 498 -16.23 -18.54 -2.61
C ARG A 498 -15.89 -17.45 -1.61
N THR A 499 -14.70 -16.89 -1.66
CA THR A 499 -14.28 -15.76 -0.82
C THR A 499 -15.11 -14.51 -1.09
N MET A 500 -15.48 -14.27 -2.35
CA MET A 500 -16.40 -13.18 -2.74
C MET A 500 -17.87 -13.46 -2.38
N ASN A 501 -18.13 -14.53 -1.62
CA ASN A 501 -19.45 -14.91 -1.19
C ASN A 501 -20.41 -15.33 -2.34
N GLN A 502 -19.85 -15.88 -3.41
CA GLN A 502 -20.53 -16.37 -4.61
C GLN A 502 -20.25 -17.86 -4.81
N PRO A 503 -20.74 -18.74 -3.90
CA PRO A 503 -20.34 -20.15 -3.91
C PRO A 503 -20.81 -20.92 -5.15
N LEU A 504 -21.93 -20.55 -5.78
CA LEU A 504 -22.39 -21.21 -7.01
C LEU A 504 -21.48 -20.93 -8.20
N GLU A 505 -21.00 -19.69 -8.34
CA GLU A 505 -20.00 -19.36 -9.35
C GLU A 505 -18.68 -20.10 -9.06
N GLY A 506 -18.31 -20.20 -7.77
CA GLY A 506 -17.15 -21.01 -7.37
C GLY A 506 -17.30 -22.48 -7.77
N ALA A 507 -18.49 -23.08 -7.54
CA ALA A 507 -18.78 -24.46 -7.95
C ALA A 507 -18.62 -24.65 -9.46
N ARG A 508 -19.10 -23.71 -10.27
CA ARG A 508 -18.98 -23.75 -11.73
C ARG A 508 -17.51 -23.86 -12.17
N TRP A 509 -16.62 -23.05 -11.63
CA TRP A 509 -15.19 -23.09 -11.97
C TRP A 509 -14.52 -24.40 -11.55
N TYR A 510 -14.89 -24.95 -10.38
CA TYR A 510 -14.39 -26.27 -9.96
C TYR A 510 -14.89 -27.40 -10.89
N LEU A 511 -16.12 -27.31 -11.39
CA LEU A 511 -16.67 -28.28 -12.31
C LEU A 511 -15.98 -28.27 -13.69
N GLU A 512 -15.37 -27.16 -14.09
CA GLU A 512 -14.62 -27.06 -15.34
C GLU A 512 -13.22 -27.68 -15.28
N VAL A 513 -12.75 -28.15 -14.10
CA VAL A 513 -11.47 -28.85 -13.98
C VAL A 513 -11.57 -30.23 -14.68
N PRO A 514 -10.70 -30.52 -15.67
CA PRO A 514 -10.76 -31.76 -16.45
C PRO A 514 -10.51 -33.00 -15.58
N GLU A 515 -11.10 -34.13 -15.96
CA GLU A 515 -10.92 -35.42 -15.26
C GLU A 515 -9.46 -35.90 -15.28
N THR A 516 -8.71 -35.52 -16.30
CA THR A 516 -7.28 -35.82 -16.43
C THR A 516 -6.37 -34.99 -15.54
N ASP A 517 -6.92 -33.94 -14.91
CA ASP A 517 -6.13 -33.05 -14.03
C ASP A 517 -5.87 -33.73 -12.68
N PRO A 518 -4.64 -33.66 -12.14
CA PRO A 518 -4.32 -34.19 -10.81
C PRO A 518 -5.23 -33.67 -9.69
N GLN A 519 -5.77 -32.45 -9.82
CA GLN A 519 -6.65 -31.81 -8.85
C GLN A 519 -8.14 -32.13 -9.04
N TYR A 520 -8.50 -33.00 -9.97
CA TYR A 520 -9.90 -33.31 -10.28
C TYR A 520 -10.71 -33.76 -9.05
N ALA A 521 -10.15 -34.64 -8.20
CA ALA A 521 -10.81 -35.07 -6.98
C ALA A 521 -11.11 -33.92 -6.02
N SER A 522 -10.10 -33.09 -5.76
CA SER A 522 -10.24 -31.88 -4.94
C SER A 522 -11.23 -30.88 -5.56
N ALA A 523 -11.26 -30.76 -6.88
CA ALA A 523 -12.22 -29.91 -7.58
C ALA A 523 -13.68 -30.41 -7.35
N ARG A 524 -13.93 -31.71 -7.40
CA ARG A 524 -15.26 -32.28 -7.09
C ARG A 524 -15.67 -32.05 -5.65
N ILE A 525 -14.75 -32.24 -4.69
CA ILE A 525 -14.97 -31.91 -3.27
C ILE A 525 -15.34 -30.46 -3.09
N ASN A 526 -14.52 -29.53 -3.63
CA ASN A 526 -14.73 -28.10 -3.48
C ASN A 526 -16.01 -27.60 -4.17
N ALA A 527 -16.40 -28.19 -5.30
CA ALA A 527 -17.68 -27.92 -5.94
C ALA A 527 -18.85 -28.37 -5.05
N GLY A 528 -18.77 -29.57 -4.49
CA GLY A 528 -19.79 -30.07 -3.57
C GLY A 528 -19.92 -29.21 -2.31
N GLN A 529 -18.81 -28.83 -1.70
CA GLN A 529 -18.81 -27.91 -0.55
C GLN A 529 -19.38 -26.52 -0.92
N SER A 530 -19.18 -26.07 -2.14
CA SER A 530 -19.70 -24.80 -2.62
C SER A 530 -21.23 -24.84 -2.79
N TYR A 531 -21.78 -25.89 -3.35
CA TYR A 531 -23.23 -26.13 -3.41
C TYR A 531 -23.83 -26.26 -2.01
N TRP A 532 -23.13 -26.97 -1.12
CA TRP A 532 -23.56 -27.11 0.28
C TRP A 532 -23.60 -25.76 1.01
N ALA A 533 -22.58 -24.92 0.83
CA ALA A 533 -22.53 -23.58 1.40
C ALA A 533 -23.66 -22.67 0.83
N ALA A 534 -23.98 -22.78 -0.45
CA ALA A 534 -25.10 -22.07 -1.04
C ALA A 534 -26.44 -22.50 -0.44
N TRP A 535 -26.61 -23.82 -0.28
CA TRP A 535 -27.82 -24.40 0.31
C TRP A 535 -28.00 -23.98 1.77
N THR A 536 -26.99 -24.15 2.63
CA THR A 536 -27.06 -23.83 4.06
C THR A 536 -27.36 -22.36 4.31
N ARG A 537 -26.76 -21.47 3.50
CA ARG A 537 -27.04 -20.04 3.58
C ARG A 537 -28.48 -19.71 3.23
N LYS A 538 -28.99 -20.26 2.12
CA LYS A 538 -30.36 -19.99 1.70
C LYS A 538 -31.37 -20.59 2.68
N ALA A 539 -31.08 -21.77 3.26
CA ALA A 539 -31.87 -22.38 4.30
C ALA A 539 -31.94 -21.53 5.58
N ALA A 540 -30.81 -20.92 5.99
CA ALA A 540 -30.79 -20.02 7.14
C ALA A 540 -31.64 -18.77 6.90
N VAL A 541 -31.55 -18.14 5.72
CA VAL A 541 -32.38 -16.96 5.36
C VAL A 541 -33.88 -17.34 5.32
N ALA A 542 -34.23 -18.51 4.78
CA ALA A 542 -35.62 -18.96 4.72
C ALA A 542 -36.19 -19.30 6.11
N ALA A 543 -35.34 -19.64 7.09
CA ALA A 543 -35.77 -19.88 8.48
C ALA A 543 -36.06 -18.57 9.21
N ASP A 544 -35.34 -17.49 8.89
CA ASP A 544 -35.47 -16.16 9.51
C ASP A 544 -36.62 -15.34 8.91
N ASP A 545 -37.01 -15.62 7.64
CA ASP A 545 -38.11 -14.91 6.95
C ASP A 545 -39.07 -15.87 6.24
N PRO A 546 -40.18 -16.23 6.87
CA PRO A 546 -41.19 -17.16 6.32
C PRO A 546 -41.93 -16.63 5.06
N GLU A 547 -41.84 -15.33 4.74
CA GLU A 547 -42.47 -14.72 3.56
C GLU A 547 -41.60 -14.77 2.30
N THR A 548 -40.43 -15.44 2.35
CA THR A 548 -39.54 -15.62 1.19
C THR A 548 -40.25 -16.34 0.05
N PRO A 549 -40.27 -15.81 -1.19
CA PRO A 549 -41.06 -16.34 -2.29
C PRO A 549 -40.77 -17.79 -2.64
N ALA A 550 -41.80 -18.58 -2.94
CA ALA A 550 -41.73 -20.00 -3.30
C ALA A 550 -40.83 -20.32 -4.50
N SER A 551 -40.53 -19.35 -5.38
CA SER A 551 -39.57 -19.50 -6.50
C SER A 551 -38.16 -19.88 -6.05
N SER A 552 -37.81 -19.62 -4.79
CA SER A 552 -36.53 -20.02 -4.19
C SER A 552 -36.52 -21.47 -3.68
N ALA A 553 -37.67 -22.10 -3.54
CA ALA A 553 -37.82 -23.45 -2.99
C ALA A 553 -37.49 -24.57 -4.02
N GLU A 554 -37.59 -24.29 -5.34
CA GLU A 554 -37.30 -25.26 -6.39
C GLU A 554 -35.82 -25.52 -6.63
N GLU A 555 -34.95 -24.51 -6.46
CA GLU A 555 -33.51 -24.64 -6.66
C GLU A 555 -32.79 -25.29 -5.48
N MET A 556 -33.26 -25.09 -4.24
CA MET A 556 -32.60 -25.60 -3.04
C MET A 556 -32.46 -27.15 -2.99
N PRO A 557 -33.48 -27.96 -3.34
CA PRO A 557 -33.33 -29.41 -3.38
C PRO A 557 -32.27 -29.86 -4.38
N ALA A 558 -32.16 -29.20 -5.54
CA ALA A 558 -31.15 -29.50 -6.54
C ALA A 558 -29.73 -29.23 -6.00
N TRP A 559 -29.47 -28.13 -5.33
CA TRP A 559 -28.13 -27.82 -4.76
C TRP A 559 -27.70 -28.84 -3.70
N LYS A 560 -28.63 -29.32 -2.84
CA LYS A 560 -28.30 -30.33 -1.84
C LYS A 560 -27.97 -31.68 -2.51
N THR A 561 -28.70 -32.02 -3.56
CA THR A 561 -28.47 -33.27 -4.34
C THR A 561 -27.12 -33.21 -5.06
N GLU A 562 -26.82 -32.10 -5.74
CA GLU A 562 -25.52 -31.85 -6.39
C GLU A 562 -24.37 -31.89 -5.38
N ALA A 563 -24.51 -31.22 -4.22
CA ALA A 563 -23.53 -31.26 -3.16
C ALA A 563 -23.23 -32.72 -2.73
N ARG A 564 -24.28 -33.51 -2.46
CA ARG A 564 -24.15 -34.91 -2.06
C ARG A 564 -23.43 -35.73 -3.12
N GLN A 565 -23.82 -35.58 -4.39
CA GLN A 565 -23.23 -36.36 -5.50
C GLN A 565 -21.75 -36.03 -5.68
N LEU A 566 -21.39 -34.74 -5.73
CA LEU A 566 -20.04 -34.28 -5.97
C LEU A 566 -19.11 -34.62 -4.80
N LEU A 567 -19.56 -34.47 -3.55
CA LEU A 567 -18.81 -34.90 -2.38
C LEU A 567 -18.56 -36.39 -2.39
N THR A 568 -19.60 -37.20 -2.69
CA THR A 568 -19.45 -38.65 -2.77
C THR A 568 -18.42 -39.04 -3.83
N GLN A 569 -18.49 -38.43 -5.03
CA GLN A 569 -17.54 -38.70 -6.12
C GLN A 569 -16.12 -38.31 -5.74
N GLY A 570 -15.92 -37.06 -5.24
CA GLY A 570 -14.58 -36.54 -4.89
C GLY A 570 -13.94 -37.33 -3.75
N ILE A 571 -14.72 -37.68 -2.72
CA ILE A 571 -14.28 -38.52 -1.60
C ILE A 571 -13.84 -39.90 -2.08
N GLN A 572 -14.64 -40.56 -2.94
CA GLN A 572 -14.32 -41.88 -3.45
C GLN A 572 -12.99 -41.86 -4.22
N ILE A 573 -12.81 -40.91 -5.16
CA ILE A 573 -11.58 -40.78 -5.93
C ILE A 573 -10.37 -40.51 -5.01
N THR A 574 -10.56 -39.69 -3.97
CA THR A 574 -9.49 -39.37 -3.02
C THR A 574 -9.10 -40.59 -2.19
N ARG A 575 -10.08 -41.35 -1.69
CA ARG A 575 -9.84 -42.60 -0.94
C ARG A 575 -9.13 -43.66 -1.81
N ASP A 576 -9.55 -43.82 -3.06
CA ASP A 576 -8.93 -44.75 -4.01
C ASP A 576 -7.46 -44.41 -4.27
N LYS A 577 -7.12 -43.12 -4.31
CA LYS A 577 -5.74 -42.62 -4.46
C LYS A 577 -4.89 -42.79 -3.20
N LEU A 578 -5.47 -42.57 -2.02
CA LEU A 578 -4.74 -42.67 -0.74
C LEU A 578 -4.42 -44.10 -0.35
N GLY A 579 -5.30 -45.07 -0.71
CA GLY A 579 -5.21 -46.45 -0.26
C GLY A 579 -5.69 -46.68 1.19
N ALA A 580 -5.94 -47.93 1.54
CA ALA A 580 -6.61 -48.32 2.79
C ALA A 580 -5.78 -48.06 4.08
N THR A 581 -4.48 -47.82 3.97
CA THR A 581 -3.54 -47.70 5.12
C THR A 581 -3.07 -46.29 5.38
N SER A 582 -3.46 -45.29 4.57
CA SER A 582 -3.03 -43.93 4.72
C SER A 582 -3.99 -43.13 5.61
N ALA A 583 -3.45 -42.28 6.50
CA ALA A 583 -4.27 -41.37 7.30
C ALA A 583 -5.05 -40.40 6.40
N PRO A 584 -6.30 -40.05 6.74
CA PRO A 584 -7.11 -39.13 5.96
C PRO A 584 -6.49 -37.74 5.96
N THR A 585 -6.52 -37.08 4.82
CA THR A 585 -6.07 -35.67 4.69
C THR A 585 -7.12 -34.73 5.29
N GLU A 586 -6.72 -33.52 5.68
CA GLU A 586 -7.65 -32.49 6.16
C GLU A 586 -8.79 -32.20 5.17
N GLU A 587 -8.49 -32.18 3.87
CA GLU A 587 -9.49 -32.01 2.82
C GLU A 587 -10.52 -33.15 2.82
N LEU A 588 -10.06 -34.39 2.96
CA LEU A 588 -10.95 -35.57 3.01
C LEU A 588 -11.82 -35.51 4.29
N VAL A 589 -11.26 -35.18 5.43
CA VAL A 589 -12.01 -35.03 6.69
C VAL A 589 -13.10 -33.96 6.52
N ALA A 590 -12.76 -32.76 6.01
CA ALA A 590 -13.73 -31.69 5.79
C ALA A 590 -14.84 -32.09 4.79
N ALA A 591 -14.49 -32.85 3.76
CA ALA A 591 -15.45 -33.35 2.77
C ALA A 591 -16.43 -34.37 3.39
N GLU A 592 -15.93 -35.31 4.19
CA GLU A 592 -16.76 -36.33 4.87
C GLU A 592 -17.67 -35.68 5.92
N VAL A 593 -17.21 -34.69 6.67
CA VAL A 593 -18.04 -33.93 7.61
C VAL A 593 -19.16 -33.18 6.88
N SER A 594 -18.86 -32.59 5.72
CA SER A 594 -19.88 -31.94 4.89
C SER A 594 -20.93 -32.94 4.38
N LEU A 595 -20.48 -34.10 3.89
CA LEU A 595 -21.39 -35.17 3.43
C LEU A 595 -22.21 -35.76 4.58
N ALA A 596 -21.59 -35.99 5.74
CA ALA A 596 -22.28 -36.46 6.94
C ALA A 596 -23.41 -35.50 7.37
N SER A 597 -23.15 -34.17 7.28
CA SER A 597 -24.17 -33.15 7.56
C SER A 597 -25.38 -33.25 6.62
N ILE A 598 -25.13 -33.51 5.34
CA ILE A 598 -26.20 -33.73 4.34
C ILE A 598 -27.00 -35.00 4.65
N LEU A 599 -26.31 -36.13 4.90
CA LEU A 599 -26.93 -37.41 5.21
C LEU A 599 -27.77 -37.38 6.49
N ASN A 600 -27.29 -36.67 7.52
CA ASN A 600 -28.05 -36.44 8.75
C ASN A 600 -29.35 -35.67 8.51
N LEU A 601 -29.35 -34.66 7.65
CA LEU A 601 -30.57 -33.96 7.26
C LEU A 601 -31.53 -34.81 6.42
N ASP A 602 -31.00 -35.81 5.73
CA ASP A 602 -31.80 -36.78 4.98
C ASP A 602 -32.30 -37.95 5.86
N GLY A 603 -31.91 -37.99 7.15
CA GLY A 603 -32.29 -39.07 8.09
C GLY A 603 -31.47 -40.36 7.94
N GLU A 604 -30.39 -40.37 7.18
CA GLU A 604 -29.53 -41.52 6.90
C GLU A 604 -28.44 -41.72 7.98
N PHE A 605 -28.84 -41.80 9.24
CA PHE A 605 -27.93 -41.84 10.39
C PHE A 605 -26.98 -43.06 10.37
N THR A 606 -27.47 -44.24 9.99
CA THR A 606 -26.65 -45.46 9.92
C THR A 606 -25.52 -45.33 8.89
N THR A 607 -25.86 -44.86 7.70
CA THR A 607 -24.88 -44.58 6.63
C THR A 607 -23.83 -43.57 7.06
N THR A 608 -24.25 -42.53 7.80
CA THR A 608 -23.33 -41.50 8.33
C THR A 608 -22.32 -42.12 9.31
N ILE A 609 -22.79 -42.95 10.26
CA ILE A 609 -21.93 -43.60 11.26
C ILE A 609 -20.94 -44.53 10.55
N GLU A 610 -21.43 -45.39 9.65
CA GLU A 610 -20.59 -46.31 8.90
C GLU A 610 -19.47 -45.61 8.12
N ARG A 611 -19.79 -44.49 7.46
CA ARG A 611 -18.79 -43.69 6.71
C ARG A 611 -17.72 -43.07 7.61
N LEU A 612 -18.10 -42.51 8.72
CA LEU A 612 -17.18 -41.85 9.63
C LEU A 612 -16.29 -42.83 10.41
N THR A 613 -16.78 -44.07 10.67
CA THR A 613 -16.07 -45.09 11.44
C THR A 613 -15.41 -46.15 10.55
N SER A 614 -15.66 -46.17 9.24
CA SER A 614 -15.05 -47.14 8.34
C SER A 614 -13.54 -46.94 8.23
N GLY A 615 -12.78 -48.04 8.30
CA GLY A 615 -11.33 -48.03 8.21
C GLY A 615 -10.60 -48.06 9.57
N ALA A 616 -11.30 -48.34 10.66
CA ALA A 616 -10.75 -48.59 12.00
C ALA A 616 -9.73 -47.52 12.45
N GLU A 617 -8.43 -47.84 12.43
CA GLU A 617 -7.36 -46.93 12.90
C GLU A 617 -7.15 -45.66 12.02
N ASN A 618 -7.62 -45.68 10.77
CA ASN A 618 -7.52 -44.57 9.83
C ASN A 618 -8.91 -44.02 9.45
N SER A 619 -9.89 -44.19 10.32
CA SER A 619 -11.23 -43.62 10.10
C SER A 619 -11.25 -42.09 10.27
N ILE A 620 -12.28 -41.45 9.74
CA ILE A 620 -12.49 -40.01 9.95
C ILE A 620 -12.67 -39.71 11.46
N ALA A 621 -13.33 -40.61 12.19
CA ALA A 621 -13.53 -40.48 13.63
C ALA A 621 -12.19 -40.41 14.39
N THR A 622 -11.23 -41.29 14.05
CA THR A 622 -9.89 -41.28 14.66
C THR A 622 -9.06 -40.06 14.28
N ALA A 623 -9.24 -39.52 13.07
CA ALA A 623 -8.56 -38.29 12.64
C ALA A 623 -9.05 -37.02 13.40
N VAL A 624 -10.25 -37.06 13.98
CA VAL A 624 -10.84 -35.96 14.76
C VAL A 624 -10.56 -36.13 16.26
N GLU A 625 -10.20 -37.34 16.72
CA GLU A 625 -9.78 -37.56 18.10
C GLU A 625 -8.40 -36.91 18.35
N VAL A 626 -8.41 -35.86 19.12
CA VAL A 626 -7.17 -35.19 19.58
C VAL A 626 -6.60 -36.03 20.74
N PRO A 627 -5.34 -36.50 20.70
CA PRO A 627 -4.73 -37.15 21.84
C PRO A 627 -4.82 -36.30 23.10
N GLU A 628 -5.16 -36.90 24.25
CA GLU A 628 -5.20 -36.23 25.53
C GLU A 628 -3.86 -35.50 25.79
N GLY A 629 -3.90 -34.17 25.92
CA GLY A 629 -2.74 -33.33 26.22
C GLY A 629 -2.24 -32.45 25.06
N THR A 630 -2.83 -32.51 23.88
CA THR A 630 -2.51 -31.57 22.77
C THR A 630 -3.39 -30.31 22.86
N VAL A 631 -2.74 -29.14 22.91
CA VAL A 631 -3.43 -27.84 22.83
C VAL A 631 -3.93 -27.67 21.38
N ARG A 632 -5.24 -27.51 21.20
CA ARG A 632 -5.81 -27.13 19.88
C ARG A 632 -5.22 -25.81 19.46
N PRO A 633 -4.65 -25.67 18.24
CA PRO A 633 -4.49 -24.36 17.65
C PRO A 633 -5.88 -23.78 17.38
N GLU A 634 -6.14 -22.58 17.91
CA GLU A 634 -7.37 -21.79 17.67
C GLU A 634 -7.52 -21.39 16.19
#